data_76b6d0483814a700d0acba8a5a8b9fc2
#
_entry.id   76b6d0483814a700d0acba8a5a8b9fc2
#
_cell.length_a   1.000
_cell.length_b   1.000
_cell.length_c   1.000
_cell.angle_alpha   90.00
_cell.angle_beta   90.00
_cell.angle_gamma   90.00
#
_symmetry.space_group_name_H-M   'P 1'
#
loop_
_entity.id
_entity.type
_entity.pdbx_description
1 polymer ?
#
loop_
_entity_poly.entity_id
_entity_poly.type
_entity_poly.pdbx_seq_one_letter_code
_entity_poly.pdbx_strand_id
1 'polypeptide(L)'
;TEGKKILVEIKSVNHRYSDYNIKVQRHLGFLEDKIRKYVSSSITRGKVDIYLNVENYETADKQITLNKEIAKNYIDVLYRLRDEFGLKDDITVSNVASNPDIFSTERVEEDEEALWNTVKTVLDGALSDFIAMREREGERIQKDLCERIDYMRTLVKEVDERSPQTVKEYSDKLYEKIKEVLDGKEIDEARILTEVAIYADKVAVNEETVRLGSHFEEFDTIINSGSPAGRKLDFLIQEINREVNTIGSKASDIEIAKTVVTLKGEIEKLREQIQNIE
;
A
#
# COMPACT_ATOMS: atom_id res chain seq x y z
N THR A 1 -1.78 -31.18 8.92
CA THR A 1 -2.50 -32.36 8.44
C THR A 1 -1.49 -33.37 7.92
N GLU A 2 -1.64 -34.65 8.28
CA GLU A 2 -0.83 -35.77 7.80
C GLU A 2 0.70 -35.63 8.01
N GLY A 3 1.15 -35.25 9.22
CA GLY A 3 2.58 -35.17 9.55
C GLY A 3 3.34 -34.00 8.96
N LYS A 4 2.65 -33.06 8.29
CA LYS A 4 3.27 -31.86 7.68
C LYS A 4 2.79 -30.59 8.37
N LYS A 5 3.75 -29.66 8.59
CA LYS A 5 3.46 -28.28 8.98
C LYS A 5 3.67 -27.38 7.78
N ILE A 6 2.61 -26.70 7.37
CA ILE A 6 2.65 -25.75 6.25
C ILE A 6 2.44 -24.35 6.82
N LEU A 7 3.36 -23.47 6.54
CA LEU A 7 3.29 -22.04 6.87
C LEU A 7 3.25 -21.24 5.58
N VAL A 8 2.21 -20.40 5.47
CA VAL A 8 2.07 -19.43 4.38
C VAL A 8 2.04 -18.04 4.98
N GLU A 9 2.91 -17.17 4.51
CA GLU A 9 2.97 -15.76 4.86
C GLU A 9 2.74 -14.92 3.61
N ILE A 10 1.79 -13.99 3.66
CA ILE A 10 1.48 -13.07 2.57
C ILE A 10 1.74 -11.67 3.07
N LYS A 11 2.62 -10.93 2.39
CA LYS A 11 2.91 -9.52 2.65
C LYS A 11 2.68 -8.73 1.38
N SER A 12 2.13 -7.53 1.48
CA SER A 12 2.06 -6.63 0.34
C SER A 12 2.52 -5.24 0.69
N VAL A 13 3.03 -4.55 -0.33
CA VAL A 13 3.26 -3.11 -0.30
C VAL A 13 2.55 -2.49 -1.49
N ASN A 14 2.06 -1.26 -1.30
CA ASN A 14 1.39 -0.54 -2.37
C ASN A 14 2.35 -0.38 -3.56
N HIS A 15 1.89 -0.80 -4.75
CA HIS A 15 2.65 -0.68 -5.98
C HIS A 15 1.72 -0.48 -7.16
N ARG A 16 2.18 0.30 -8.16
CA ARG A 16 1.37 0.64 -9.34
C ARG A 16 0.96 -0.57 -10.19
N TYR A 17 1.81 -1.59 -10.22
CA TYR A 17 1.62 -2.82 -10.99
C TYR A 17 1.49 -4.00 -10.04
N SER A 18 0.85 -5.09 -10.51
CA SER A 18 0.88 -6.36 -9.80
C SER A 18 2.24 -7.03 -10.00
N ASP A 19 2.96 -7.26 -8.90
CA ASP A 19 4.23 -7.97 -8.88
C ASP A 19 4.16 -9.04 -7.78
N TYR A 20 4.45 -10.29 -8.14
CA TYR A 20 4.36 -11.43 -7.23
C TYR A 20 5.74 -12.04 -7.06
N ASN A 21 6.29 -11.93 -5.88
CA ASN A 21 7.54 -12.57 -5.50
C ASN A 21 7.23 -13.76 -4.58
N ILE A 22 7.36 -14.96 -5.13
CA ILE A 22 7.02 -16.18 -4.42
C ILE A 22 8.32 -16.88 -4.01
N LYS A 23 8.46 -17.13 -2.72
CA LYS A 23 9.62 -17.82 -2.17
C LYS A 23 9.18 -19.15 -1.60
N VAL A 24 9.65 -20.20 -2.24
CA VAL A 24 9.45 -21.59 -1.86
C VAL A 24 10.81 -22.31 -1.69
N GLN A 25 10.82 -23.42 -1.00
CA GLN A 25 12.00 -24.28 -0.89
C GLN A 25 12.36 -24.85 -2.27
N ARG A 26 13.66 -25.02 -2.57
CA ARG A 26 14.15 -25.43 -3.90
C ARG A 26 13.46 -26.68 -4.46
N HIS A 27 13.17 -27.66 -3.64
CA HIS A 27 12.52 -28.91 -4.05
C HIS A 27 11.01 -28.77 -4.33
N LEU A 28 10.41 -27.65 -3.92
CA LEU A 28 9.00 -27.32 -4.12
C LEU A 28 8.79 -26.27 -5.23
N GLY A 29 9.78 -26.06 -6.09
CA GLY A 29 9.74 -25.05 -7.15
C GLY A 29 8.53 -25.18 -8.10
N PHE A 30 7.99 -26.39 -8.29
CA PHE A 30 6.78 -26.63 -9.08
C PHE A 30 5.53 -25.92 -8.51
N LEU A 31 5.51 -25.59 -7.22
CA LEU A 31 4.43 -24.85 -6.57
C LEU A 31 4.43 -23.35 -6.92
N GLU A 32 5.55 -22.78 -7.33
CA GLU A 32 5.66 -21.34 -7.58
C GLU A 32 4.65 -20.87 -8.63
N ASP A 33 4.59 -21.56 -9.78
CA ASP A 33 3.67 -21.21 -10.86
C ASP A 33 2.21 -21.45 -10.48
N LYS A 34 1.92 -22.53 -9.73
CA LYS A 34 0.57 -22.85 -9.24
C LYS A 34 0.09 -21.76 -8.27
N ILE A 35 0.93 -21.36 -7.30
CA ILE A 35 0.64 -20.29 -6.35
C ILE A 35 0.44 -18.96 -7.08
N ARG A 36 1.34 -18.62 -8.02
CA ARG A 36 1.25 -17.37 -8.80
C ARG A 36 -0.09 -17.27 -9.53
N LYS A 37 -0.49 -18.28 -10.26
CA LYS A 37 -1.77 -18.31 -10.97
C LYS A 37 -2.96 -18.19 -10.01
N TYR A 38 -2.88 -18.87 -8.89
CA TYR A 38 -3.96 -18.88 -7.90
C TYR A 38 -4.13 -17.52 -7.24
N VAL A 39 -3.06 -16.92 -6.76
CA VAL A 39 -3.09 -15.61 -6.06
C VAL A 39 -3.42 -14.46 -7.01
N SER A 40 -2.94 -14.51 -8.27
CA SER A 40 -3.24 -13.47 -9.26
C SER A 40 -4.72 -13.37 -9.65
N SER A 41 -5.51 -14.41 -9.39
CA SER A 41 -6.96 -14.35 -9.58
C SER A 41 -7.69 -13.55 -8.49
N SER A 42 -7.09 -13.44 -7.30
CA SER A 42 -7.70 -12.80 -6.13
C SER A 42 -7.10 -11.42 -5.82
N ILE A 43 -5.84 -11.19 -6.16
CA ILE A 43 -5.14 -9.93 -5.92
C ILE A 43 -4.72 -9.37 -7.27
N THR A 44 -5.29 -8.23 -7.66
CA THR A 44 -5.08 -7.64 -8.99
C THR A 44 -4.05 -6.52 -9.02
N ARG A 45 -3.60 -6.02 -7.85
CA ARG A 45 -2.69 -4.88 -7.73
C ARG A 45 -1.83 -4.98 -6.48
N GLY A 46 -0.65 -4.38 -6.54
CA GLY A 46 0.31 -4.33 -5.45
C GLY A 46 1.50 -5.25 -5.67
N LYS A 47 2.59 -5.01 -4.94
CA LYS A 47 3.71 -5.95 -4.86
C LYS A 47 3.45 -6.92 -3.71
N VAL A 48 3.30 -8.20 -4.02
CA VAL A 48 2.94 -9.25 -3.08
C VAL A 48 4.11 -10.22 -2.91
N ASP A 49 4.62 -10.31 -1.69
CA ASP A 49 5.62 -11.29 -1.30
C ASP A 49 4.92 -12.46 -0.59
N ILE A 50 5.09 -13.68 -1.11
CA ILE A 50 4.52 -14.90 -0.58
C ILE A 50 5.64 -15.83 -0.16
N TYR A 51 5.61 -16.23 1.09
CA TYR A 51 6.57 -17.20 1.67
C TYR A 51 5.82 -18.47 1.99
N LEU A 52 6.26 -19.57 1.38
CA LEU A 52 5.77 -20.90 1.69
C LEU A 52 6.90 -21.72 2.33
N ASN A 53 6.65 -22.23 3.53
CA ASN A 53 7.51 -23.19 4.20
C ASN A 53 6.73 -24.46 4.51
N VAL A 54 7.27 -25.59 4.10
CA VAL A 54 6.71 -26.93 4.36
C VAL A 54 7.73 -27.73 5.17
N GLU A 55 7.38 -28.04 6.41
CA GLU A 55 8.17 -28.87 7.32
C GLU A 55 7.50 -30.22 7.47
N ASN A 56 8.22 -31.30 7.15
CA ASN A 56 7.77 -32.64 7.39
C ASN A 56 8.22 -33.10 8.78
N TYR A 57 7.27 -33.50 9.62
CA TYR A 57 7.57 -34.05 10.96
C TYR A 57 7.92 -35.53 10.93
N GLU A 58 7.53 -36.24 9.88
CA GLU A 58 7.87 -37.65 9.74
C GLU A 58 9.26 -37.76 9.13
N THR A 59 10.15 -38.41 9.85
CA THR A 59 11.58 -38.64 9.51
C THR A 59 11.78 -39.55 8.30
N ALA A 60 10.72 -39.95 7.60
CA ALA A 60 10.72 -40.91 6.49
C ALA A 60 11.06 -40.34 5.10
N ASP A 61 11.38 -39.04 5.00
CA ASP A 61 11.63 -38.40 3.69
C ASP A 61 12.93 -38.82 3.02
N LYS A 62 13.77 -39.61 3.68
CA LYS A 62 15.03 -40.09 3.12
C LYS A 62 15.10 -41.59 3.16
N GLN A 63 15.03 -42.19 2.01
CA GLN A 63 15.31 -43.60 1.86
C GLN A 63 16.78 -43.79 1.52
N ILE A 64 17.48 -44.59 2.32
CA ILE A 64 18.88 -44.99 2.01
C ILE A 64 18.81 -46.15 1.03
N THR A 65 19.31 -45.93 -0.16
CA THR A 65 19.40 -46.96 -1.20
C THR A 65 20.86 -47.42 -1.38
N LEU A 66 21.02 -48.70 -1.64
CA LEU A 66 22.33 -49.32 -1.92
C LEU A 66 22.65 -49.24 -3.42
N ASN A 67 23.73 -48.55 -3.77
CA ASN A 67 24.24 -48.60 -5.14
C ASN A 67 24.98 -49.93 -5.38
N LYS A 68 24.22 -50.92 -5.88
CA LYS A 68 24.72 -52.29 -6.07
C LYS A 68 25.91 -52.37 -7.00
N GLU A 69 26.00 -51.54 -8.05
CA GLU A 69 27.09 -51.55 -9.00
C GLU A 69 28.38 -51.02 -8.37
N ILE A 70 28.30 -49.91 -7.65
CA ILE A 70 29.44 -49.32 -6.94
C ILE A 70 29.89 -50.28 -5.84
N ALA A 71 28.97 -50.82 -5.07
CA ALA A 71 29.30 -51.79 -4.01
C ALA A 71 30.03 -53.02 -4.56
N LYS A 72 29.55 -53.60 -5.67
CA LYS A 72 30.18 -54.73 -6.32
C LYS A 72 31.58 -54.42 -6.83
N ASN A 73 31.74 -53.34 -7.58
CA ASN A 73 33.03 -52.88 -8.07
C ASN A 73 34.03 -52.62 -6.97
N TYR A 74 33.58 -51.99 -5.87
CA TYR A 74 34.41 -51.70 -4.70
C TYR A 74 34.89 -53.00 -4.03
N ILE A 75 34.02 -53.96 -3.84
CA ILE A 75 34.35 -55.28 -3.27
C ILE A 75 35.34 -56.01 -4.16
N ASP A 76 35.11 -56.03 -5.49
CA ASP A 76 36.02 -56.68 -6.45
C ASP A 76 37.43 -56.04 -6.43
N VAL A 77 37.53 -54.71 -6.28
CA VAL A 77 38.81 -54.00 -6.12
C VAL A 77 39.49 -54.37 -4.81
N LEU A 78 38.75 -54.49 -3.70
CA LEU A 78 39.30 -54.93 -2.42
C LEU A 78 39.87 -56.35 -2.48
N TYR A 79 39.19 -57.30 -3.17
CA TYR A 79 39.71 -58.64 -3.38
C TYR A 79 40.98 -58.65 -4.23
N ARG A 80 41.05 -57.85 -5.30
CA ARG A 80 42.26 -57.68 -6.08
C ARG A 80 43.41 -57.11 -5.28
N LEU A 81 43.16 -56.08 -4.49
CA LEU A 81 44.17 -55.50 -3.62
C LEU A 81 44.71 -56.50 -2.60
N ARG A 82 43.87 -57.33 -2.00
CA ARG A 82 44.25 -58.42 -1.12
C ARG A 82 45.15 -59.40 -1.83
N ASP A 83 44.74 -59.89 -3.00
CA ASP A 83 45.44 -61.00 -3.74
C ASP A 83 46.74 -60.50 -4.33
N GLU A 84 46.81 -59.33 -4.92
CA GLU A 84 48.03 -58.78 -5.55
C GLU A 84 49.13 -58.44 -4.53
N PHE A 85 48.75 -57.99 -3.35
CA PHE A 85 49.67 -57.50 -2.31
C PHE A 85 49.85 -58.48 -1.14
N GLY A 86 49.17 -59.62 -1.15
CA GLY A 86 49.27 -60.64 -0.10
C GLY A 86 48.75 -60.17 1.25
N LEU A 87 47.75 -59.27 1.30
CA LEU A 87 47.19 -58.70 2.49
C LEU A 87 46.27 -59.71 3.20
N LYS A 88 46.05 -59.54 4.53
CA LYS A 88 45.02 -60.33 5.22
C LYS A 88 43.65 -59.94 4.80
N ASP A 89 42.77 -60.90 4.64
CA ASP A 89 41.36 -60.66 4.38
C ASP A 89 40.66 -60.08 5.61
N ASP A 90 40.23 -58.84 5.51
CA ASP A 90 39.43 -58.14 6.50
C ASP A 90 38.20 -57.45 5.89
N ILE A 91 37.80 -57.93 4.68
CA ILE A 91 36.65 -57.38 3.97
C ILE A 91 35.38 -57.72 4.75
N THR A 92 34.89 -56.72 5.48
CA THR A 92 33.69 -56.80 6.33
C THR A 92 32.62 -55.81 5.85
N VAL A 93 31.38 -56.04 6.25
CA VAL A 93 30.29 -55.09 5.99
C VAL A 93 30.65 -53.69 6.46
N SER A 94 31.30 -53.57 7.64
CA SER A 94 31.70 -52.29 8.19
C SER A 94 32.74 -51.57 7.30
N ASN A 95 33.73 -52.31 6.77
CA ASN A 95 34.73 -51.72 5.91
C ASN A 95 34.16 -51.30 4.55
N VAL A 96 33.25 -52.09 3.99
CA VAL A 96 32.56 -51.76 2.75
C VAL A 96 31.61 -50.59 2.96
N ALA A 97 30.87 -50.57 4.04
CA ALA A 97 29.91 -49.51 4.37
C ALA A 97 30.58 -48.17 4.74
N SER A 98 31.91 -48.15 5.00
CA SER A 98 32.64 -46.90 5.27
C SER A 98 32.86 -46.05 3.98
N ASN A 99 32.68 -46.63 2.81
CA ASN A 99 32.71 -45.89 1.55
C ASN A 99 31.36 -45.18 1.32
N PRO A 100 31.34 -43.84 1.35
CA PRO A 100 30.10 -43.06 1.25
C PRO A 100 29.39 -43.23 -0.11
N ASP A 101 30.09 -43.57 -1.17
CA ASP A 101 29.52 -43.70 -2.50
C ASP A 101 28.64 -44.96 -2.69
N ILE A 102 28.71 -45.90 -1.74
CA ILE A 102 27.90 -47.13 -1.75
C ILE A 102 26.44 -46.86 -1.39
N PHE A 103 26.18 -45.80 -0.65
CA PHE A 103 24.85 -45.42 -0.26
C PHE A 103 24.43 -44.11 -0.91
N SER A 104 23.26 -44.11 -1.52
CA SER A 104 22.59 -42.88 -1.94
C SER A 104 21.39 -42.61 -1.01
N THR A 105 21.19 -41.36 -0.70
CA THR A 105 20.00 -40.92 0.04
C THR A 105 19.03 -40.31 -0.98
N GLU A 106 17.98 -41.04 -1.27
CA GLU A 106 16.92 -40.57 -2.18
C GLU A 106 15.76 -40.02 -1.32
N ARG A 107 15.17 -38.91 -1.76
CA ARG A 107 13.91 -38.47 -1.20
C ARG A 107 12.80 -39.29 -1.83
N VAL A 108 11.83 -39.67 -1.02
CA VAL A 108 10.59 -40.27 -1.51
C VAL A 108 9.90 -39.23 -2.41
N GLU A 109 9.55 -39.63 -3.62
CA GLU A 109 8.77 -38.78 -4.53
C GLU A 109 7.44 -38.44 -3.86
N GLU A 110 7.23 -37.13 -3.59
CA GLU A 110 5.97 -36.66 -3.06
C GLU A 110 4.95 -36.55 -4.21
N ASP A 111 3.71 -36.89 -3.93
CA ASP A 111 2.60 -36.62 -4.83
C ASP A 111 2.37 -35.11 -4.92
N GLU A 112 2.82 -34.51 -6.03
CA GLU A 112 2.72 -33.06 -6.27
C GLU A 112 1.28 -32.54 -6.24
N GLU A 113 0.30 -33.36 -6.65
CA GLU A 113 -1.12 -32.97 -6.65
C GLU A 113 -1.69 -33.00 -5.22
N ALA A 114 -1.37 -34.03 -4.45
CA ALA A 114 -1.80 -34.11 -3.05
C ALA A 114 -1.19 -32.99 -2.21
N LEU A 115 0.10 -32.68 -2.42
CA LEU A 115 0.77 -31.57 -1.75
C LEU A 115 0.16 -30.22 -2.17
N TRP A 116 -0.10 -30.01 -3.46
CA TRP A 116 -0.76 -28.81 -3.93
C TRP A 116 -2.12 -28.59 -3.28
N ASN A 117 -2.95 -29.62 -3.18
CA ASN A 117 -4.27 -29.52 -2.56
C ASN A 117 -4.19 -29.14 -1.07
N THR A 118 -3.19 -29.67 -0.37
CA THR A 118 -2.95 -29.33 1.04
C THR A 118 -2.45 -27.87 1.19
N VAL A 119 -1.49 -27.45 0.34
CA VAL A 119 -0.98 -26.07 0.30
C VAL A 119 -2.10 -25.09 -0.06
N LYS A 120 -2.95 -25.45 -1.03
CA LYS A 120 -4.08 -24.62 -1.46
C LYS A 120 -5.03 -24.33 -0.31
N THR A 121 -5.37 -25.32 0.52
CA THR A 121 -6.25 -25.11 1.67
C THR A 121 -5.68 -24.11 2.67
N VAL A 122 -4.36 -24.16 2.93
CA VAL A 122 -3.70 -23.21 3.83
C VAL A 122 -3.59 -21.82 3.19
N LEU A 123 -3.32 -21.79 1.87
CA LEU A 123 -3.26 -20.56 1.09
C LEU A 123 -4.61 -19.85 1.02
N ASP A 124 -5.73 -20.58 0.92
CA ASP A 124 -7.09 -20.03 0.97
C ASP A 124 -7.35 -19.30 2.29
N GLY A 125 -6.96 -19.91 3.42
CA GLY A 125 -7.04 -19.26 4.72
C GLY A 125 -6.21 -17.96 4.78
N ALA A 126 -4.96 -18.03 4.36
CA ALA A 126 -4.07 -16.87 4.35
C ALA A 126 -4.56 -15.74 3.41
N LEU A 127 -5.11 -16.09 2.24
CA LEU A 127 -5.71 -15.12 1.31
C LEU A 127 -6.96 -14.48 1.89
N SER A 128 -7.83 -15.25 2.53
CA SER A 128 -9.03 -14.72 3.20
C SER A 128 -8.68 -13.73 4.28
N ASP A 129 -7.72 -14.07 5.15
CA ASP A 129 -7.24 -13.17 6.21
C ASP A 129 -6.59 -11.91 5.64
N PHE A 130 -5.83 -12.05 4.57
CA PHE A 130 -5.17 -10.94 3.87
C PHE A 130 -6.19 -9.99 3.26
N ILE A 131 -7.22 -10.49 2.55
CA ILE A 131 -8.28 -9.69 1.95
C ILE A 131 -9.08 -8.97 3.05
N ALA A 132 -9.48 -9.67 4.09
CA ALA A 132 -10.20 -9.08 5.22
C ALA A 132 -9.39 -8.00 5.95
N MET A 133 -8.05 -8.15 6.02
CA MET A 133 -7.16 -7.12 6.56
C MET A 133 -7.17 -5.87 5.66
N ARG A 134 -7.08 -6.04 4.35
CA ARG A 134 -7.10 -4.92 3.38
C ARG A 134 -8.42 -4.18 3.36
N GLU A 135 -9.54 -4.89 3.46
CA GLU A 135 -10.87 -4.28 3.55
C GLU A 135 -10.98 -3.38 4.80
N ARG A 136 -10.58 -3.90 5.97
CA ARG A 136 -10.57 -3.10 7.21
C ARG A 136 -9.66 -1.88 7.14
N GLU A 137 -8.49 -2.01 6.51
CA GLU A 137 -7.57 -0.88 6.31
C GLU A 137 -8.18 0.15 5.35
N GLY A 138 -8.81 -0.31 4.26
CA GLY A 138 -9.52 0.53 3.30
C GLY A 138 -10.67 1.31 3.95
N GLU A 139 -11.51 0.65 4.74
CA GLU A 139 -12.60 1.31 5.49
C GLU A 139 -12.07 2.38 6.46
N ARG A 140 -10.95 2.10 7.13
CA ARG A 140 -10.33 3.05 8.05
C ARG A 140 -9.78 4.27 7.33
N ILE A 141 -9.12 4.07 6.18
CA ILE A 141 -8.61 5.17 5.34
C ILE A 141 -9.79 5.99 4.80
N GLN A 142 -10.83 5.34 4.28
CA GLN A 142 -12.03 6.01 3.78
C GLN A 142 -12.64 6.91 4.86
N LYS A 143 -12.79 6.41 6.07
CA LYS A 143 -13.33 7.18 7.20
C LYS A 143 -12.48 8.40 7.52
N ASP A 144 -11.14 8.25 7.63
CA ASP A 144 -10.22 9.37 7.89
C ASP A 144 -10.31 10.45 6.80
N LEU A 145 -10.40 10.04 5.54
CA LEU A 145 -10.53 10.96 4.40
C LEU A 145 -11.85 11.72 4.45
N CYS A 146 -12.98 11.05 4.73
CA CYS A 146 -14.28 11.71 4.85
C CYS A 146 -14.29 12.71 6.00
N GLU A 147 -13.76 12.36 7.18
CA GLU A 147 -13.67 13.25 8.33
C GLU A 147 -12.85 14.51 8.02
N ARG A 148 -11.76 14.40 7.25
CA ARG A 148 -10.95 15.53 6.82
C ARG A 148 -11.68 16.44 5.82
N ILE A 149 -12.38 15.86 4.85
CA ILE A 149 -13.19 16.64 3.90
C ILE A 149 -14.29 17.40 4.64
N ASP A 150 -14.96 16.77 5.60
CA ASP A 150 -15.98 17.44 6.41
C ASP A 150 -15.41 18.59 7.24
N TYR A 151 -14.21 18.39 7.80
CA TYR A 151 -13.51 19.48 8.49
C TYR A 151 -13.16 20.62 7.53
N MET A 152 -12.68 20.31 6.31
CA MET A 152 -12.40 21.34 5.30
C MET A 152 -13.67 22.11 4.88
N ARG A 153 -14.82 21.45 4.81
CA ARG A 153 -16.12 22.13 4.58
C ARG A 153 -16.40 23.17 5.63
N THR A 154 -16.13 22.88 6.92
CA THR A 154 -16.32 23.87 8.00
C THR A 154 -15.38 25.06 7.82
N LEU A 155 -14.14 24.83 7.46
CA LEU A 155 -13.15 25.88 7.22
C LEU A 155 -13.53 26.78 6.02
N VAL A 156 -14.01 26.18 4.94
CA VAL A 156 -14.48 26.94 3.76
C VAL A 156 -15.69 27.80 4.12
N LYS A 157 -16.60 27.28 4.93
CA LYS A 157 -17.74 28.05 5.43
C LYS A 157 -17.30 29.24 6.28
N GLU A 158 -16.31 29.08 7.14
CA GLU A 158 -15.72 30.18 7.92
C GLU A 158 -15.17 31.29 7.00
N VAL A 159 -14.48 30.90 5.90
CA VAL A 159 -13.99 31.86 4.88
C VAL A 159 -15.16 32.61 4.23
N ASP A 160 -16.21 31.90 3.84
CA ASP A 160 -17.38 32.48 3.17
C ASP A 160 -18.11 33.47 4.09
N GLU A 161 -18.25 33.16 5.40
CA GLU A 161 -18.85 34.02 6.41
C GLU A 161 -17.98 35.22 6.76
N ARG A 162 -16.64 35.09 6.76
CA ARG A 162 -15.68 36.16 7.09
C ARG A 162 -15.49 37.15 5.94
N SER A 163 -15.54 36.70 4.68
CA SER A 163 -15.25 37.53 3.50
C SER A 163 -16.11 38.80 3.43
N PRO A 164 -17.42 38.81 3.61
CA PRO A 164 -18.22 40.05 3.62
C PRO A 164 -17.86 40.99 4.77
N GLN A 165 -17.43 40.46 5.91
CA GLN A 165 -17.06 41.26 7.08
C GLN A 165 -15.77 42.06 6.79
N THR A 166 -14.81 41.46 6.05
CA THR A 166 -13.58 42.17 5.70
C THR A 166 -13.84 43.38 4.81
N VAL A 167 -14.78 43.29 3.88
CA VAL A 167 -15.22 44.41 3.04
C VAL A 167 -15.84 45.51 3.87
N LYS A 168 -16.70 45.18 4.84
CA LYS A 168 -17.30 46.13 5.75
C LYS A 168 -16.26 46.84 6.63
N GLU A 169 -15.36 46.07 7.25
CA GLU A 169 -14.27 46.62 8.07
C GLU A 169 -13.33 47.54 7.24
N TYR A 170 -13.08 47.20 6.00
CA TYR A 170 -12.32 48.06 5.09
C TYR A 170 -13.05 49.36 4.80
N SER A 171 -14.36 49.32 4.53
CA SER A 171 -15.19 50.47 4.30
C SER A 171 -15.16 51.42 5.50
N ASP A 172 -15.37 50.90 6.70
CA ASP A 172 -15.39 51.68 7.95
C ASP A 172 -14.02 52.34 8.21
N LYS A 173 -12.92 51.60 8.04
CA LYS A 173 -11.55 52.12 8.18
C LYS A 173 -11.24 53.20 7.15
N LEU A 174 -11.66 53.02 5.90
CA LEU A 174 -11.45 53.99 4.82
C LEU A 174 -12.19 55.28 5.11
N TYR A 175 -13.45 55.17 5.56
CA TYR A 175 -14.26 56.32 5.90
C TYR A 175 -13.64 57.16 7.03
N GLU A 176 -13.24 56.53 8.12
CA GLU A 176 -12.59 57.23 9.25
C GLU A 176 -11.27 57.86 8.84
N LYS A 177 -10.45 57.20 8.05
CA LYS A 177 -9.18 57.71 7.57
C LYS A 177 -9.33 58.94 6.63
N ILE A 178 -10.36 58.92 5.78
CA ILE A 178 -10.66 60.05 4.90
C ILE A 178 -11.17 61.22 5.72
N LYS A 179 -12.01 60.99 6.74
CA LYS A 179 -12.54 62.00 7.66
C LYS A 179 -11.40 62.71 8.43
N GLU A 180 -10.41 61.94 8.91
CA GLU A 180 -9.23 62.52 9.55
C GLU A 180 -8.41 63.44 8.57
N VAL A 181 -8.22 62.99 7.33
CA VAL A 181 -7.41 63.73 6.34
C VAL A 181 -8.13 65.02 5.86
N LEU A 182 -9.44 64.96 5.76
CA LEU A 182 -10.23 66.12 5.25
C LEU A 182 -10.42 67.24 6.27
N ASP A 183 -10.15 67.02 7.56
CA ASP A 183 -10.21 67.99 8.65
C ASP A 183 -11.46 68.88 8.58
N GLY A 184 -12.64 68.26 8.50
CA GLY A 184 -13.92 68.93 8.45
C GLY A 184 -14.45 69.41 7.09
N LYS A 185 -13.73 69.06 5.98
CA LYS A 185 -14.26 69.25 4.62
C LYS A 185 -15.27 68.16 4.27
N GLU A 186 -16.13 68.43 3.30
CA GLU A 186 -17.18 67.54 2.85
C GLU A 186 -16.58 66.26 2.23
N ILE A 187 -17.13 65.10 2.63
CA ILE A 187 -16.68 63.79 2.13
C ILE A 187 -17.47 63.47 0.89
N ASP A 188 -16.77 63.09 -0.20
CA ASP A 188 -17.38 62.55 -1.41
C ASP A 188 -17.70 61.06 -1.20
N GLU A 189 -18.92 60.77 -0.74
CA GLU A 189 -19.37 59.41 -0.47
C GLU A 189 -19.38 58.52 -1.72
N ALA A 190 -19.66 59.08 -2.92
CA ALA A 190 -19.70 58.33 -4.15
C ALA A 190 -18.28 57.76 -4.51
N ARG A 191 -17.26 58.51 -4.18
CA ARG A 191 -15.87 58.12 -4.38
C ARG A 191 -15.46 57.00 -3.41
N ILE A 192 -15.90 57.09 -2.13
CA ILE A 192 -15.65 56.03 -1.14
C ILE A 192 -16.34 54.74 -1.57
N LEU A 193 -17.61 54.77 -1.98
CA LEU A 193 -18.35 53.62 -2.46
C LEU A 193 -17.67 52.95 -3.66
N THR A 194 -17.10 53.77 -4.59
CA THR A 194 -16.35 53.25 -5.73
C THR A 194 -15.09 52.49 -5.29
N GLU A 195 -14.29 53.02 -4.37
CA GLU A 195 -13.10 52.36 -3.83
C GLU A 195 -13.47 51.06 -3.05
N VAL A 196 -14.55 51.08 -2.26
CA VAL A 196 -15.04 49.90 -1.58
C VAL A 196 -15.51 48.82 -2.54
N ALA A 197 -16.16 49.18 -3.65
CA ALA A 197 -16.57 48.23 -4.68
C ALA A 197 -15.36 47.60 -5.39
N ILE A 198 -14.33 48.39 -5.74
CA ILE A 198 -13.08 47.86 -6.30
C ILE A 198 -12.37 46.93 -5.33
N TYR A 199 -12.34 47.29 -4.04
CA TYR A 199 -11.76 46.40 -3.00
C TYR A 199 -12.55 45.11 -2.86
N ALA A 200 -13.89 45.20 -2.81
CA ALA A 200 -14.78 44.05 -2.69
C ALA A 200 -14.57 43.05 -3.84
N ASP A 201 -14.47 43.55 -5.08
CA ASP A 201 -14.18 42.70 -6.25
C ASP A 201 -12.80 42.02 -6.15
N LYS A 202 -11.79 42.75 -5.70
CA LYS A 202 -10.43 42.23 -5.53
C LYS A 202 -10.33 41.09 -4.50
N VAL A 203 -11.09 41.18 -3.41
CA VAL A 203 -11.06 40.18 -2.30
C VAL A 203 -12.19 39.16 -2.39
N ALA A 204 -13.01 39.19 -3.43
CA ALA A 204 -14.11 38.26 -3.62
C ALA A 204 -13.60 36.82 -3.77
N VAL A 205 -14.12 35.93 -2.90
CA VAL A 205 -13.74 34.50 -2.87
C VAL A 205 -14.93 33.56 -3.10
N ASN A 206 -16.11 34.11 -3.40
CA ASN A 206 -17.34 33.34 -3.52
C ASN A 206 -17.27 32.28 -4.63
N GLU A 207 -16.57 32.56 -5.73
CA GLU A 207 -16.42 31.61 -6.84
C GLU A 207 -15.61 30.39 -6.38
N GLU A 208 -14.52 30.65 -5.66
CA GLU A 208 -13.63 29.62 -5.14
C GLU A 208 -14.32 28.78 -4.05
N THR A 209 -15.10 29.40 -3.15
CA THR A 209 -15.82 28.65 -2.10
C THR A 209 -16.92 27.77 -2.70
N VAL A 210 -17.65 28.24 -3.72
CA VAL A 210 -18.65 27.44 -4.45
C VAL A 210 -17.99 26.27 -5.20
N ARG A 211 -16.86 26.51 -5.87
CA ARG A 211 -16.09 25.46 -6.57
C ARG A 211 -15.58 24.41 -5.58
N LEU A 212 -15.05 24.82 -4.44
CA LEU A 212 -14.63 23.89 -3.38
C LEU A 212 -15.80 23.05 -2.90
N GLY A 213 -16.99 23.62 -2.73
CA GLY A 213 -18.20 22.88 -2.40
C GLY A 213 -18.48 21.77 -3.42
N SER A 214 -18.45 22.10 -4.72
CA SER A 214 -18.64 21.12 -5.80
C SER A 214 -17.56 20.03 -5.81
N HIS A 215 -16.31 20.39 -5.55
CA HIS A 215 -15.22 19.41 -5.46
C HIS A 215 -15.37 18.47 -4.27
N PHE A 216 -15.87 18.93 -3.14
CA PHE A 216 -16.16 18.08 -1.99
C PHE A 216 -17.31 17.08 -2.28
N GLU A 217 -18.35 17.51 -3.00
CA GLU A 217 -19.45 16.61 -3.44
C GLU A 217 -18.94 15.54 -4.44
N GLU A 218 -18.06 15.94 -5.35
CA GLU A 218 -17.40 15.02 -6.28
C GLU A 218 -16.50 14.02 -5.52
N PHE A 219 -15.78 14.47 -4.49
CA PHE A 219 -14.99 13.61 -3.62
C PHE A 219 -15.84 12.51 -2.99
N ASP A 220 -16.99 12.88 -2.41
CA ASP A 220 -17.92 11.91 -1.81
C ASP A 220 -18.45 10.91 -2.85
N THR A 221 -18.69 11.36 -4.06
CA THR A 221 -19.14 10.49 -5.15
C THR A 221 -18.04 9.48 -5.55
N ILE A 222 -16.82 9.93 -5.68
CA ILE A 222 -15.68 9.08 -6.07
C ILE A 222 -15.37 8.06 -4.97
N ILE A 223 -15.29 8.48 -3.71
CA ILE A 223 -14.91 7.61 -2.60
C ILE A 223 -15.93 6.50 -2.36
N ASN A 224 -17.21 6.74 -2.68
CA ASN A 224 -18.30 5.77 -2.54
C ASN A 224 -18.57 4.94 -3.81
N SER A 225 -17.84 5.17 -4.90
CA SER A 225 -18.11 4.51 -6.20
C SER A 225 -17.67 3.04 -6.28
N GLY A 226 -16.90 2.53 -5.30
CA GLY A 226 -16.38 1.14 -5.30
C GLY A 226 -15.40 0.81 -6.42
N SER A 227 -14.94 1.80 -7.18
CA SER A 227 -13.95 1.63 -8.25
C SER A 227 -12.57 2.15 -7.80
N PRO A 228 -11.47 1.79 -8.48
CA PRO A 228 -10.16 2.35 -8.15
C PRO A 228 -10.19 3.88 -8.13
N ALA A 229 -10.23 4.46 -6.94
CA ALA A 229 -10.47 5.88 -6.73
C ALA A 229 -9.19 6.74 -6.77
N GLY A 230 -8.02 6.14 -6.47
CA GLY A 230 -6.80 6.88 -6.16
C GLY A 230 -6.40 7.96 -7.18
N ARG A 231 -6.42 7.65 -8.50
CA ARG A 231 -6.06 8.63 -9.53
C ARG A 231 -7.07 9.78 -9.66
N LYS A 232 -8.38 9.47 -9.51
CA LYS A 232 -9.42 10.48 -9.60
C LYS A 232 -9.36 11.42 -8.41
N LEU A 233 -9.13 10.86 -7.22
CA LEU A 233 -8.96 11.62 -5.99
C LEU A 233 -7.68 12.48 -6.03
N ASP A 234 -6.55 11.96 -6.53
CA ASP A 234 -5.32 12.75 -6.67
C ASP A 234 -5.52 13.98 -7.58
N PHE A 235 -6.20 13.80 -8.71
CA PHE A 235 -6.56 14.91 -9.59
C PHE A 235 -7.49 15.92 -8.89
N LEU A 236 -8.51 15.43 -8.20
CA LEU A 236 -9.48 16.28 -7.49
C LEU A 236 -8.81 17.09 -6.37
N ILE A 237 -7.87 16.48 -5.63
CA ILE A 237 -7.09 17.18 -4.60
C ILE A 237 -6.21 18.29 -5.21
N GLN A 238 -5.72 18.11 -6.42
CA GLN A 238 -4.98 19.17 -7.12
C GLN A 238 -5.88 20.37 -7.44
N GLU A 239 -7.14 20.12 -7.87
CA GLU A 239 -8.10 21.20 -8.12
C GLU A 239 -8.51 21.89 -6.80
N ILE A 240 -8.78 21.14 -5.73
CA ILE A 240 -9.04 21.71 -4.39
C ILE A 240 -7.87 22.59 -3.96
N ASN A 241 -6.63 22.14 -4.12
CA ASN A 241 -5.45 22.95 -3.78
C ASN A 241 -5.34 24.23 -4.62
N ARG A 242 -5.73 24.18 -5.87
CA ARG A 242 -5.76 25.35 -6.77
C ARG A 242 -6.73 26.41 -6.25
N GLU A 243 -7.98 26.02 -5.91
CA GLU A 243 -8.98 26.96 -5.38
C GLU A 243 -8.53 27.54 -4.02
N VAL A 244 -7.97 26.73 -3.14
CA VAL A 244 -7.42 27.22 -1.84
C VAL A 244 -6.26 28.20 -2.05
N ASN A 245 -5.40 27.98 -3.04
CA ASN A 245 -4.34 28.92 -3.38
C ASN A 245 -4.90 30.25 -3.90
N THR A 246 -5.98 30.21 -4.70
CA THR A 246 -6.63 31.41 -5.21
C THR A 246 -7.26 32.21 -4.07
N ILE A 247 -7.95 31.58 -3.13
CA ILE A 247 -8.45 32.22 -1.89
C ILE A 247 -7.28 32.88 -1.15
N GLY A 248 -6.17 32.16 -0.96
CA GLY A 248 -4.98 32.69 -0.28
C GLY A 248 -4.37 33.91 -0.95
N SER A 249 -4.40 33.97 -2.29
CA SER A 249 -3.87 35.10 -3.04
C SER A 249 -4.77 36.35 -3.00
N LYS A 250 -6.07 36.16 -2.82
CA LYS A 250 -7.09 37.21 -2.66
C LYS A 250 -7.24 37.68 -1.20
N ALA A 251 -6.82 36.85 -0.23
CA ALA A 251 -6.98 37.13 1.18
C ALA A 251 -6.19 38.36 1.61
N SER A 252 -6.90 39.41 2.04
CA SER A 252 -6.35 40.60 2.69
C SER A 252 -6.62 40.61 4.20
N ASP A 253 -7.17 39.52 4.73
CA ASP A 253 -7.57 39.32 6.11
C ASP A 253 -6.72 38.22 6.77
N ILE A 254 -6.33 38.46 8.03
CA ILE A 254 -5.42 37.58 8.77
C ILE A 254 -6.11 36.25 9.16
N GLU A 255 -7.43 36.28 9.45
CA GLU A 255 -8.18 35.08 9.82
C GLU A 255 -8.37 34.18 8.59
N ILE A 256 -8.73 34.75 7.44
CA ILE A 256 -8.80 34.01 6.18
C ILE A 256 -7.42 33.41 5.83
N ALA A 257 -6.34 34.18 6.01
CA ALA A 257 -5.00 33.66 5.74
C ALA A 257 -4.62 32.47 6.66
N LYS A 258 -4.98 32.49 7.94
CA LYS A 258 -4.79 31.37 8.86
C LYS A 258 -5.60 30.14 8.44
N THR A 259 -6.86 30.34 8.06
CA THR A 259 -7.74 29.26 7.59
C THR A 259 -7.18 28.63 6.31
N VAL A 260 -6.65 29.43 5.38
CA VAL A 260 -5.97 28.93 4.18
C VAL A 260 -4.74 28.08 4.52
N VAL A 261 -3.93 28.46 5.51
CA VAL A 261 -2.79 27.63 5.96
C VAL A 261 -3.27 26.29 6.52
N THR A 262 -4.35 26.29 7.29
CA THR A 262 -4.95 25.06 7.84
C THR A 262 -5.48 24.17 6.73
N LEU A 263 -6.22 24.73 5.75
CA LEU A 263 -6.71 24.02 4.57
C LEU A 263 -5.57 23.36 3.80
N LYS A 264 -4.45 24.07 3.57
CA LYS A 264 -3.27 23.49 2.92
C LYS A 264 -2.68 22.32 3.70
N GLY A 265 -2.64 22.41 5.02
CA GLY A 265 -2.19 21.31 5.88
C GLY A 265 -3.07 20.06 5.74
N GLU A 266 -4.40 20.23 5.68
CA GLU A 266 -5.32 19.10 5.46
C GLU A 266 -5.20 18.53 4.03
N ILE A 267 -4.99 19.36 3.01
CA ILE A 267 -4.75 18.91 1.63
C ILE A 267 -3.51 18.00 1.53
N GLU A 268 -2.40 18.35 2.18
CA GLU A 268 -1.20 17.50 2.17
C GLU A 268 -1.46 16.16 2.88
N LYS A 269 -2.18 16.15 4.00
CA LYS A 269 -2.56 14.91 4.70
C LYS A 269 -3.47 14.02 3.82
N LEU A 270 -4.45 14.62 3.13
CA LEU A 270 -5.30 13.90 2.17
C LEU A 270 -4.46 13.28 1.05
N ARG A 271 -3.51 14.04 0.50
CA ARG A 271 -2.64 13.59 -0.59
C ARG A 271 -1.79 12.40 -0.18
N GLU A 272 -1.20 12.44 1.01
CA GLU A 272 -0.42 11.32 1.57
C GLU A 272 -1.27 10.06 1.72
N GLN A 273 -2.49 10.18 2.22
CA GLN A 273 -3.39 9.05 2.39
C GLN A 273 -3.89 8.50 1.04
N ILE A 274 -4.24 9.36 0.09
CA ILE A 274 -4.71 8.96 -1.25
C ILE A 274 -3.63 8.17 -2.01
N GLN A 275 -2.35 8.48 -1.83
CA GLN A 275 -1.26 7.70 -2.40
C GLN A 275 -1.21 6.26 -1.87
N ASN A 276 -1.81 5.99 -0.72
CA ASN A 276 -1.90 4.66 -0.11
C ASN A 276 -3.21 3.93 -0.44
N ILE A 277 -4.16 4.58 -1.14
CA ILE A 277 -5.42 3.95 -1.58
C ILE A 277 -5.17 3.17 -2.87
N GLU A 278 -5.69 1.96 -2.89
CA GLU A 278 -5.75 1.09 -4.07
C GLU A 278 -7.09 1.16 -4.79
#